data_fd648c57edb781d8ad903004cf99c511
#
_entry.id   fd648c57edb781d8ad903004cf99c511
#
_cell.length_a   1.000
_cell.length_b   1.000
_cell.length_c   1.000
_cell.angle_alpha   90.00
_cell.angle_beta   90.00
_cell.angle_gamma   90.00
#
_symmetry.space_group_name_H-M   'P 1'
#
loop_
_entity.id
_entity.type
_entity.pdbx_description
1 polymer ?
#
loop_
_entity_poly.entity_id
_entity_poly.type
_entity_poly.pdbx_seq_one_letter_code
_entity_poly.pdbx_strand_id
1 'polypeptide(L)'
;IGFELVQRTGNFWIALPLAMILGALFSALVEILLIRTLIKHSTTGPVAGIVPIIATLGLLGFIRATIGFIWGNQDIQIQPPLSKVGFKIGEDTIALSPMNLLVLLTVIGMVLVLGFIFQKTSLGLSLRASAYAPEIAQLAGIRVGAIRTIGWAIAGAAGAAAGLLQTVNGTGVVSPDSLEFSLLLTFGFIAAVIGGLESLPGAVLGAVVL
;
A
#
# COMPACT_ATOMS: atom_id res chain seq x y z
N ILE A 1 -5.56 -8.61 8.82
CA ILE A 1 -4.52 -9.60 8.41
C ILE A 1 -3.22 -9.33 9.16
N GLY A 2 -2.57 -8.15 8.97
CA GLY A 2 -1.28 -7.85 9.60
C GLY A 2 -1.31 -7.94 11.14
N PHE A 3 -2.36 -7.43 11.74
CA PHE A 3 -2.61 -7.52 13.18
C PHE A 3 -2.67 -8.98 13.69
N GLU A 4 -3.49 -9.80 13.07
CA GLU A 4 -3.66 -11.20 13.46
C GLU A 4 -2.36 -11.99 13.32
N LEU A 5 -1.52 -11.64 12.32
CA LEU A 5 -0.20 -12.21 12.15
C LEU A 5 0.75 -11.82 13.28
N VAL A 6 0.75 -10.56 13.72
CA VAL A 6 1.58 -10.13 14.87
C VAL A 6 1.16 -10.85 16.14
N GLN A 7 -0.14 -10.99 16.38
CA GLN A 7 -0.63 -11.74 17.55
C GLN A 7 -0.30 -13.23 17.51
N ARG A 8 -0.44 -13.87 16.36
CA ARG A 8 -0.18 -15.33 16.22
C ARG A 8 1.29 -15.68 16.19
N THR A 9 2.12 -14.86 15.56
CA THR A 9 3.58 -15.13 15.45
C THR A 9 4.36 -14.61 16.64
N GLY A 10 3.80 -13.66 17.39
CA GLY A 10 4.51 -12.97 18.49
C GLY A 10 5.76 -12.19 18.03
N ASN A 11 6.02 -12.15 16.72
CA ASN A 11 7.24 -11.57 16.18
C ASN A 11 6.93 -10.65 14.98
N PHE A 12 7.14 -9.37 15.19
CA PHE A 12 6.90 -8.33 14.16
C PHE A 12 7.72 -8.59 12.88
N TRP A 13 8.95 -9.07 13.01
CA TRP A 13 9.86 -9.28 11.87
C TRP A 13 9.37 -10.37 10.91
N ILE A 14 8.61 -11.35 11.40
CA ILE A 14 7.97 -12.38 10.59
C ILE A 14 6.62 -11.88 10.08
N ALA A 15 5.90 -11.12 10.89
CA ALA A 15 4.59 -10.62 10.56
C ALA A 15 4.62 -9.61 9.39
N LEU A 16 5.65 -8.76 9.32
CA LEU A 16 5.78 -7.75 8.26
C LEU A 16 5.87 -8.38 6.85
N PRO A 17 6.83 -9.26 6.54
CA PRO A 17 6.91 -9.88 5.21
C PRO A 17 5.69 -10.76 4.91
N LEU A 18 5.14 -11.44 5.90
CA LEU A 18 3.94 -12.23 5.73
C LEU A 18 2.70 -11.38 5.41
N ALA A 19 2.57 -10.23 6.08
CA ALA A 19 1.53 -9.25 5.77
C ALA A 19 1.68 -8.69 4.35
N MET A 20 2.90 -8.42 3.89
CA MET A 20 3.17 -7.99 2.53
C MET A 20 2.76 -9.05 1.50
N ILE A 21 3.08 -10.32 1.73
CA ILE A 21 2.68 -11.43 0.85
C ILE A 21 1.16 -11.56 0.79
N LEU A 22 0.50 -11.56 1.94
CA LEU A 22 -0.97 -11.66 1.99
C LEU A 22 -1.66 -10.42 1.41
N GLY A 23 -1.09 -9.24 1.61
CA GLY A 23 -1.55 -8.00 0.98
C GLY A 23 -1.41 -8.04 -0.55
N ALA A 24 -0.30 -8.57 -1.05
CA ALA A 24 -0.08 -8.78 -2.47
C ALA A 24 -1.11 -9.75 -3.07
N LEU A 25 -1.31 -10.90 -2.42
CA LEU A 25 -2.28 -11.92 -2.86
C LEU A 25 -3.71 -11.38 -2.84
N PHE A 26 -4.09 -10.69 -1.77
CA PHE A 26 -5.41 -10.09 -1.65
C PHE A 26 -5.66 -9.05 -2.74
N SER A 27 -4.70 -8.16 -2.96
CA SER A 27 -4.81 -7.11 -3.99
C SER A 27 -4.86 -7.69 -5.40
N ALA A 28 -4.05 -8.73 -5.69
CA ALA A 28 -4.11 -9.47 -6.95
C ALA A 28 -5.48 -10.14 -7.17
N LEU A 29 -6.04 -10.72 -6.11
CA LEU A 29 -7.37 -11.35 -6.15
C LEU A 29 -8.47 -10.33 -6.43
N VAL A 30 -8.42 -9.18 -5.76
CA VAL A 30 -9.34 -8.04 -6.00
C VAL A 30 -9.25 -7.58 -7.46
N GLU A 31 -8.04 -7.44 -8.00
CA GLU A 31 -7.87 -7.08 -9.42
C GLU A 31 -8.52 -8.09 -10.35
N ILE A 32 -8.26 -9.39 -10.14
CA ILE A 32 -8.76 -10.45 -11.02
C ILE A 32 -10.28 -10.55 -10.96
N LEU A 33 -10.86 -10.55 -9.76
CA LEU A 33 -12.29 -10.80 -9.57
C LEU A 33 -13.16 -9.57 -9.85
N LEU A 34 -12.73 -8.39 -9.36
CA LEU A 34 -13.54 -7.18 -9.41
C LEU A 34 -13.10 -6.23 -10.51
N ILE A 35 -11.87 -5.74 -10.44
CA ILE A 35 -11.43 -4.66 -11.32
C ILE A 35 -11.38 -5.09 -12.79
N ARG A 36 -10.85 -6.27 -13.06
CA ARG A 36 -10.80 -6.83 -14.41
C ARG A 36 -12.18 -7.03 -15.02
N THR A 37 -13.12 -7.52 -14.22
CA THR A 37 -14.50 -7.74 -14.64
C THR A 37 -15.22 -6.42 -14.92
N LEU A 38 -15.05 -5.43 -14.04
CA LEU A 38 -15.64 -4.10 -14.20
C LEU A 38 -15.10 -3.38 -15.45
N ILE A 39 -13.79 -3.39 -15.67
CA ILE A 39 -13.18 -2.76 -16.84
C ILE A 39 -13.69 -3.40 -18.13
N LYS A 40 -13.85 -4.72 -18.19
CA LYS A 40 -14.38 -5.41 -19.39
C LYS A 40 -15.80 -4.95 -19.75
N HIS A 41 -16.63 -4.63 -18.77
CA HIS A 41 -18.02 -4.25 -18.99
C HIS A 41 -18.24 -2.74 -19.17
N SER A 42 -17.26 -1.90 -18.80
CA SER A 42 -17.37 -0.43 -18.82
C SER A 42 -16.58 0.24 -19.94
N THR A 43 -16.14 -0.50 -20.95
CA THR A 43 -15.25 -0.01 -22.02
C THR A 43 -15.89 0.93 -23.04
N THR A 44 -17.18 1.21 -22.96
CA THR A 44 -17.88 2.06 -23.94
C THR A 44 -18.70 3.14 -23.27
N GLY A 45 -18.37 4.42 -23.53
CA GLY A 45 -19.16 5.58 -23.15
C GLY A 45 -18.39 6.64 -22.35
N PRO A 46 -18.96 7.84 -22.19
CA PRO A 46 -18.31 8.97 -21.51
C PRO A 46 -18.04 8.72 -20.03
N VAL A 47 -18.64 7.70 -19.43
CA VAL A 47 -18.49 7.35 -17.99
C VAL A 47 -17.43 6.27 -17.75
N ALA A 48 -16.84 5.70 -18.81
CA ALA A 48 -15.90 4.57 -18.69
C ALA A 48 -14.70 4.85 -17.77
N GLY A 49 -14.20 6.09 -17.75
CA GLY A 49 -13.09 6.49 -16.88
C GLY A 49 -13.45 6.66 -15.40
N ILE A 50 -14.75 6.88 -15.09
CA ILE A 50 -15.20 7.14 -13.71
C ILE A 50 -15.58 5.83 -13.00
N VAL A 51 -16.02 4.82 -13.74
CA VAL A 51 -16.48 3.53 -13.19
C VAL A 51 -15.44 2.86 -12.29
N PRO A 52 -14.14 2.76 -12.66
CA PRO A 52 -13.13 2.17 -11.76
C PRO A 52 -12.96 2.95 -10.46
N ILE A 53 -13.07 4.28 -10.50
CA ILE A 53 -12.94 5.13 -9.30
C ILE A 53 -14.09 4.88 -8.34
N ILE A 54 -15.34 4.88 -8.84
CA ILE A 54 -16.52 4.58 -8.01
C ILE A 54 -16.44 3.16 -7.45
N ALA A 55 -16.00 2.20 -8.26
CA ALA A 55 -15.87 0.81 -7.85
C ALA A 55 -14.83 0.63 -6.74
N THR A 56 -13.69 1.32 -6.80
CA THR A 56 -12.67 1.24 -5.74
C THR A 56 -13.14 1.90 -4.44
N LEU A 57 -13.89 3.00 -4.51
CA LEU A 57 -14.51 3.62 -3.34
C LEU A 57 -15.58 2.71 -2.71
N GLY A 58 -16.43 2.10 -3.53
CA GLY A 58 -17.40 1.10 -3.05
C GLY A 58 -16.73 -0.11 -2.42
N LEU A 59 -15.64 -0.59 -3.02
CA LEU A 59 -14.84 -1.68 -2.48
C LEU A 59 -14.20 -1.32 -1.13
N LEU A 60 -13.71 -0.10 -0.97
CA LEU A 60 -13.17 0.38 0.31
C LEU A 60 -14.24 0.31 1.41
N GLY A 61 -15.46 0.79 1.14
CA GLY A 61 -16.58 0.70 2.07
C GLY A 61 -16.97 -0.76 2.39
N PHE A 62 -17.02 -1.61 1.36
CA PHE A 62 -17.31 -3.02 1.51
C PHE A 62 -16.27 -3.75 2.38
N ILE A 63 -14.98 -3.50 2.13
CA ILE A 63 -13.89 -4.09 2.94
C ILE A 63 -13.98 -3.62 4.40
N ARG A 64 -14.19 -2.31 4.63
CA ARG A 64 -14.36 -1.76 5.99
C ARG A 64 -15.53 -2.41 6.72
N ALA A 65 -16.69 -2.48 6.09
CA ALA A 65 -17.89 -3.12 6.65
C ALA A 65 -17.65 -4.61 6.96
N THR A 66 -16.98 -5.33 6.06
CA THR A 66 -16.64 -6.74 6.24
C THR A 66 -15.69 -6.94 7.43
N ILE A 67 -14.66 -6.10 7.55
CA ILE A 67 -13.74 -6.16 8.68
C ILE A 67 -14.48 -5.87 9.99
N GLY A 68 -15.28 -4.81 10.03
CA GLY A 68 -16.08 -4.47 11.20
C GLY A 68 -17.08 -5.57 11.60
N PHE A 69 -17.66 -6.29 10.63
CA PHE A 69 -18.57 -7.40 10.88
C PHE A 69 -17.85 -8.63 11.44
N ILE A 70 -16.64 -8.97 10.94
CA ILE A 70 -15.92 -10.20 11.33
C ILE A 70 -15.15 -9.99 12.65
N TRP A 71 -14.46 -8.88 12.81
CA TRP A 71 -13.60 -8.61 13.98
C TRP A 71 -14.21 -7.62 14.97
N GLY A 72 -15.37 -7.03 14.65
CA GLY A 72 -15.96 -5.95 15.44
C GLY A 72 -15.26 -4.61 15.24
N ASN A 73 -15.84 -3.54 15.84
CA ASN A 73 -15.29 -2.18 15.79
C ASN A 73 -14.52 -1.85 17.08
N GLN A 74 -13.99 -2.87 17.76
CA GLN A 74 -13.22 -2.64 18.98
C GLN A 74 -11.79 -2.24 18.61
N ASP A 75 -11.26 -1.31 19.40
CA ASP A 75 -9.88 -0.88 19.31
C ASP A 75 -8.95 -2.00 19.77
N ILE A 76 -8.11 -2.47 18.88
CA ILE A 76 -7.15 -3.53 19.15
C ILE A 76 -5.75 -2.93 19.21
N GLN A 77 -5.04 -3.15 20.32
CA GLN A 77 -3.70 -2.63 20.49
C GLN A 77 -2.62 -3.59 20.02
N ILE A 78 -1.65 -3.05 19.29
CA ILE A 78 -0.41 -3.76 18.90
C ILE A 78 0.76 -3.12 19.65
N GLN A 79 1.55 -3.96 20.32
CA GLN A 79 2.78 -3.49 20.96
C GLN A 79 3.86 -3.22 19.91
N PRO A 80 4.55 -2.06 19.98
CA PRO A 80 5.64 -1.76 19.09
C PRO A 80 6.83 -2.72 19.34
N PRO A 81 7.49 -3.22 18.27
CA PRO A 81 8.64 -4.13 18.39
C PRO A 81 9.88 -3.45 18.97
N LEU A 82 9.94 -2.12 18.84
CA LEU A 82 11.07 -1.31 19.32
C LEU A 82 10.54 -0.14 20.18
N SER A 83 11.42 0.40 21.03
CA SER A 83 11.09 1.55 21.87
C SER A 83 10.72 2.78 21.03
N LYS A 84 9.65 3.45 21.43
CA LYS A 84 9.27 4.78 20.88
C LYS A 84 9.99 5.94 21.59
N VAL A 85 10.72 5.64 22.67
CA VAL A 85 11.51 6.65 23.38
C VAL A 85 12.75 6.95 22.58
N GLY A 86 13.03 8.24 22.34
CA GLY A 86 14.21 8.69 21.61
C GLY A 86 15.52 8.31 22.30
N PHE A 87 16.61 8.39 21.57
CA PHE A 87 17.95 8.15 22.14
C PHE A 87 18.32 9.25 23.12
N LYS A 88 18.73 8.87 24.33
CA LYS A 88 19.29 9.79 25.34
C LYS A 88 20.75 10.05 25.02
N ILE A 89 21.11 11.30 24.74
CA ILE A 89 22.52 11.73 24.63
C ILE A 89 22.73 12.81 25.69
N GLY A 90 23.29 12.41 26.83
CA GLY A 90 23.44 13.29 27.98
C GLY A 90 22.11 13.58 28.66
N GLU A 91 21.77 14.84 28.88
CA GLU A 91 20.50 15.28 29.48
C GLU A 91 19.39 15.48 28.41
N ASP A 92 19.73 15.55 27.12
CA ASP A 92 18.79 15.76 26.02
C ASP A 92 18.33 14.44 25.40
N THR A 93 17.02 14.35 25.10
CA THR A 93 16.44 13.25 24.32
C THR A 93 16.28 13.69 22.88
N ILE A 94 16.97 13.03 21.96
CA ILE A 94 16.78 13.25 20.53
C ILE A 94 15.43 12.68 20.12
N ALA A 95 14.65 13.42 19.32
CA ALA A 95 13.34 13.01 18.82
C ALA A 95 13.36 11.76 17.92
N LEU A 96 14.54 11.25 17.55
CA LEU A 96 14.72 10.04 16.76
C LEU A 96 14.61 8.80 17.65
N SER A 97 13.53 8.06 17.56
CA SER A 97 13.36 6.78 18.28
C SER A 97 13.84 5.60 17.41
N PRO A 98 14.22 4.46 18.03
CA PRO A 98 14.51 3.24 17.30
C PRO A 98 13.38 2.80 16.38
N MET A 99 12.13 3.07 16.77
CA MET A 99 10.96 2.78 15.95
C MET A 99 10.90 3.67 14.70
N ASN A 100 11.16 4.97 14.84
CA ASN A 100 11.21 5.89 13.69
C ASN A 100 12.32 5.51 12.70
N LEU A 101 13.47 5.05 13.24
CA LEU A 101 14.58 4.58 12.39
C LEU A 101 14.17 3.32 11.60
N LEU A 102 13.47 2.39 12.22
CA LEU A 102 12.94 1.20 11.55
C LEU A 102 11.98 1.57 10.42
N VAL A 103 11.04 2.47 10.68
CA VAL A 103 10.10 2.96 9.66
C VAL A 103 10.86 3.60 8.50
N LEU A 104 11.81 4.50 8.80
CA LEU A 104 12.62 5.19 7.79
C LEU A 104 13.41 4.19 6.92
N LEU A 105 14.08 3.23 7.54
CA LEU A 105 14.85 2.20 6.82
C LEU A 105 13.94 1.30 5.96
N THR A 106 12.75 0.95 6.46
CA THR A 106 11.80 0.15 5.70
C THR A 106 11.26 0.94 4.49
N VAL A 107 10.93 2.22 4.66
CA VAL A 107 10.49 3.09 3.56
C VAL A 107 11.60 3.25 2.53
N ILE A 108 12.82 3.56 2.93
CA ILE A 108 13.97 3.67 2.02
C ILE A 108 14.18 2.34 1.28
N GLY A 109 14.18 1.22 1.98
CA GLY A 109 14.31 -0.10 1.39
C GLY A 109 13.21 -0.37 0.35
N MET A 110 11.97 -0.07 0.67
CA MET A 110 10.84 -0.18 -0.28
C MET A 110 11.03 0.69 -1.53
N VAL A 111 11.40 1.95 -1.35
CA VAL A 111 11.63 2.88 -2.47
C VAL A 111 12.75 2.39 -3.38
N LEU A 112 13.85 1.88 -2.80
CA LEU A 112 14.96 1.32 -3.55
C LEU A 112 14.54 0.06 -4.32
N VAL A 113 13.84 -0.88 -3.68
CA VAL A 113 13.35 -2.12 -4.32
C VAL A 113 12.37 -1.79 -5.44
N LEU A 114 11.38 -0.94 -5.19
CA LEU A 114 10.42 -0.53 -6.22
C LEU A 114 11.12 0.24 -7.34
N GLY A 115 11.99 1.18 -7.01
CA GLY A 115 12.79 1.92 -8.00
C GLY A 115 13.61 0.98 -8.89
N PHE A 116 14.25 -0.03 -8.30
CA PHE A 116 14.98 -1.06 -9.05
C PHE A 116 14.05 -1.87 -9.96
N ILE A 117 12.92 -2.36 -9.43
CA ILE A 117 11.93 -3.11 -10.22
C ILE A 117 11.45 -2.28 -11.42
N PHE A 118 11.02 -1.04 -11.16
CA PHE A 118 10.44 -0.19 -12.20
C PHE A 118 11.46 0.30 -13.24
N GLN A 119 12.71 0.57 -12.84
CA GLN A 119 13.70 1.18 -13.74
C GLN A 119 14.63 0.17 -14.40
N LYS A 120 14.93 -0.96 -13.74
CA LYS A 120 16.00 -1.87 -14.14
C LYS A 120 15.51 -3.26 -14.55
N THR A 121 14.21 -3.57 -14.44
CA THR A 121 13.70 -4.90 -14.82
C THR A 121 12.76 -4.86 -16.03
N SER A 122 12.65 -6.00 -16.71
CA SER A 122 11.69 -6.21 -17.79
C SER A 122 10.24 -6.09 -17.32
N LEU A 123 9.97 -6.42 -16.04
CA LEU A 123 8.66 -6.22 -15.43
C LEU A 123 8.30 -4.73 -15.38
N GLY A 124 9.21 -3.87 -14.94
CA GLY A 124 8.99 -2.43 -14.90
C GLY A 124 8.76 -1.83 -16.28
N LEU A 125 9.51 -2.31 -17.31
CA LEU A 125 9.29 -1.90 -18.69
C LEU A 125 7.89 -2.31 -19.16
N SER A 126 7.49 -3.56 -18.91
CA SER A 126 6.17 -4.09 -19.28
C SER A 126 5.03 -3.36 -18.56
N LEU A 127 5.21 -3.00 -17.27
CA LEU A 127 4.25 -2.20 -16.50
C LEU A 127 4.04 -0.83 -17.14
N ARG A 128 5.11 -0.11 -17.46
CA ARG A 128 5.04 1.21 -18.11
C ARG A 128 4.43 1.12 -19.51
N ALA A 129 4.86 0.15 -20.33
CA ALA A 129 4.30 -0.07 -21.66
C ALA A 129 2.80 -0.37 -21.60
N SER A 130 2.38 -1.23 -20.66
CA SER A 130 0.97 -1.60 -20.47
C SER A 130 0.10 -0.45 -19.93
N ALA A 131 0.68 0.48 -19.17
CA ALA A 131 -0.02 1.64 -18.67
C ALA A 131 -0.19 2.73 -19.72
N TYR A 132 0.85 2.96 -20.54
CA TYR A 132 0.86 4.03 -21.54
C TYR A 132 0.06 3.68 -22.80
N ALA A 133 0.27 2.47 -23.34
CA ALA A 133 -0.36 2.02 -24.58
C ALA A 133 -0.71 0.52 -24.52
N PRO A 134 -1.79 0.13 -23.82
CA PRO A 134 -2.13 -1.26 -23.58
C PRO A 134 -2.37 -2.06 -24.86
N GLU A 135 -2.94 -1.45 -25.89
CA GLU A 135 -3.19 -2.10 -27.18
C GLU A 135 -1.88 -2.42 -27.92
N ILE A 136 -0.95 -1.45 -27.98
CA ILE A 136 0.37 -1.64 -28.60
C ILE A 136 1.18 -2.67 -27.81
N ALA A 137 1.12 -2.64 -26.50
CA ALA A 137 1.78 -3.61 -25.64
C ALA A 137 1.28 -5.04 -25.89
N GLN A 138 -0.03 -5.23 -26.13
CA GLN A 138 -0.60 -6.52 -26.49
C GLN A 138 -0.10 -7.00 -27.87
N LEU A 139 -0.04 -6.11 -28.84
CA LEU A 139 0.51 -6.45 -30.17
C LEU A 139 2.00 -6.83 -30.11
N ALA A 140 2.74 -6.25 -29.16
CA ALA A 140 4.13 -6.61 -28.87
C ALA A 140 4.28 -7.91 -28.06
N GLY A 141 3.18 -8.63 -27.78
CA GLY A 141 3.18 -9.90 -27.06
C GLY A 141 3.16 -9.79 -25.54
N ILE A 142 2.98 -8.58 -24.99
CA ILE A 142 2.89 -8.39 -23.53
C ILE A 142 1.49 -8.79 -23.05
N ARG A 143 1.43 -9.69 -22.06
CA ARG A 143 0.18 -10.07 -21.41
C ARG A 143 -0.29 -8.98 -20.42
N VAL A 144 -0.89 -7.92 -20.94
CA VAL A 144 -1.31 -6.72 -20.18
C VAL A 144 -2.13 -7.08 -18.93
N GLY A 145 -3.03 -8.07 -19.03
CA GLY A 145 -3.80 -8.53 -17.87
C GLY A 145 -2.94 -9.07 -16.73
N ALA A 146 -1.93 -9.90 -17.02
CA ALA A 146 -1.01 -10.43 -16.01
C ALA A 146 -0.11 -9.33 -15.42
N ILE A 147 0.39 -8.44 -16.26
CA ILE A 147 1.21 -7.30 -15.84
C ILE A 147 0.42 -6.37 -14.90
N ARG A 148 -0.85 -6.11 -15.20
CA ARG A 148 -1.72 -5.32 -14.32
C ARG A 148 -1.92 -6.00 -12.96
N THR A 149 -2.16 -7.32 -12.92
CA THR A 149 -2.27 -8.07 -11.66
C THR A 149 -0.99 -7.98 -10.85
N ILE A 150 0.18 -8.05 -11.47
CA ILE A 150 1.48 -7.88 -10.78
C ILE A 150 1.59 -6.46 -10.19
N GLY A 151 1.21 -5.43 -10.93
CA GLY A 151 1.18 -4.05 -10.44
C GLY A 151 0.30 -3.90 -9.19
N TRP A 152 -0.91 -4.48 -9.21
CA TRP A 152 -1.81 -4.51 -8.06
C TRP A 152 -1.23 -5.29 -6.87
N ALA A 153 -0.56 -6.43 -7.13
CA ALA A 153 0.11 -7.20 -6.08
C ALA A 153 1.22 -6.39 -5.40
N ILE A 154 2.05 -5.70 -6.18
CA ILE A 154 3.11 -4.82 -5.65
C ILE A 154 2.51 -3.70 -4.80
N ALA A 155 1.44 -3.04 -5.28
CA ALA A 155 0.75 -2.00 -4.54
C ALA A 155 0.13 -2.54 -3.23
N GLY A 156 -0.46 -3.74 -3.27
CA GLY A 156 -1.02 -4.40 -2.08
C GLY A 156 0.03 -4.77 -1.05
N ALA A 157 1.21 -5.24 -1.49
CA ALA A 157 2.34 -5.50 -0.59
C ALA A 157 2.81 -4.22 0.10
N ALA A 158 2.99 -3.14 -0.68
CA ALA A 158 3.40 -1.84 -0.17
C ALA A 158 2.37 -1.25 0.81
N GLY A 159 1.08 -1.33 0.46
CA GLY A 159 -0.01 -0.88 1.32
C GLY A 159 -0.11 -1.65 2.65
N ALA A 160 0.10 -2.97 2.62
CA ALA A 160 0.11 -3.80 3.83
C ALA A 160 1.27 -3.42 4.76
N ALA A 161 2.46 -3.18 4.21
CA ALA A 161 3.62 -2.73 4.99
C ALA A 161 3.38 -1.33 5.58
N ALA A 162 2.90 -0.38 4.78
CA ALA A 162 2.59 0.97 5.24
C ALA A 162 1.53 0.97 6.36
N GLY A 163 0.45 0.20 6.20
CA GLY A 163 -0.59 0.09 7.20
C GLY A 163 -0.10 -0.50 8.52
N LEU A 164 0.72 -1.57 8.46
CA LEU A 164 1.28 -2.19 9.66
C LEU A 164 2.27 -1.25 10.37
N LEU A 165 3.16 -0.60 9.63
CA LEU A 165 4.13 0.36 10.18
C LEU A 165 3.43 1.56 10.79
N GLN A 166 2.40 2.11 10.12
CA GLN A 166 1.61 3.24 10.65
C GLN A 166 0.94 2.87 11.96
N THR A 167 0.30 1.69 12.04
CA THR A 167 -0.33 1.23 13.27
C THR A 167 0.66 1.17 14.43
N VAL A 168 1.83 0.58 14.19
CA VAL A 168 2.83 0.36 15.26
C VAL A 168 3.54 1.67 15.64
N ASN A 169 3.79 2.56 14.67
CA ASN A 169 4.43 3.86 14.91
C ASN A 169 3.44 4.91 15.48
N GLY A 170 2.18 4.85 15.07
CA GLY A 170 1.10 5.72 15.53
C GLY A 170 0.62 5.37 16.95
N THR A 171 -0.68 5.38 17.15
CA THR A 171 -1.32 5.08 18.46
C THR A 171 -1.12 3.63 18.91
N GLY A 172 -0.75 2.73 18.02
CA GLY A 172 -0.73 1.29 18.25
C GLY A 172 -2.12 0.67 18.21
N VAL A 173 -3.14 1.44 17.86
CA VAL A 173 -4.53 1.02 17.81
C VAL A 173 -4.95 0.71 16.37
N VAL A 174 -5.57 -0.44 16.17
CA VAL A 174 -6.21 -0.81 14.91
C VAL A 174 -7.71 -0.77 15.09
N SER A 175 -8.37 0.10 14.33
CA SER A 175 -9.83 0.14 14.22
C SER A 175 -10.22 0.30 12.75
N PRO A 176 -11.26 -0.39 12.25
CA PRO A 176 -11.72 -0.25 10.86
C PRO A 176 -12.10 1.19 10.50
N ASP A 177 -12.59 1.95 11.47
CA ASP A 177 -13.07 3.33 11.31
C ASP A 177 -12.07 4.38 11.81
N SER A 178 -10.80 4.00 12.06
CA SER A 178 -9.80 4.94 12.55
C SER A 178 -9.55 6.09 11.56
N LEU A 179 -9.55 7.32 12.07
CA LEU A 179 -9.21 8.51 11.31
C LEU A 179 -7.77 8.44 10.75
N GLU A 180 -6.86 7.77 11.46
CA GLU A 180 -5.46 7.62 11.05
C GLU A 180 -5.33 6.98 9.66
N PHE A 181 -6.07 5.90 9.38
CA PHE A 181 -6.04 5.26 8.05
C PHE A 181 -6.68 6.13 6.97
N SER A 182 -7.72 6.90 7.30
CA SER A 182 -8.34 7.82 6.35
C SER A 182 -7.41 8.98 6.01
N LEU A 183 -6.69 9.51 7.00
CA LEU A 183 -5.68 10.55 6.81
C LEU A 183 -4.48 10.03 6.02
N LEU A 184 -3.99 8.82 6.33
CA LEU A 184 -2.89 8.19 5.60
C LEU A 184 -3.21 8.05 4.10
N LEU A 185 -4.44 7.61 3.77
CA LEU A 185 -4.90 7.50 2.39
C LEU A 185 -4.95 8.87 1.72
N THR A 186 -5.48 9.88 2.42
CA THR A 186 -5.60 11.25 1.90
C THR A 186 -4.22 11.87 1.66
N PHE A 187 -3.32 11.81 2.63
CA PHE A 187 -1.97 12.34 2.49
C PHE A 187 -1.17 11.59 1.42
N GLY A 188 -1.31 10.27 1.35
CA GLY A 188 -0.68 9.48 0.30
C GLY A 188 -1.16 9.86 -1.10
N PHE A 189 -2.45 10.13 -1.26
CA PHE A 189 -3.01 10.62 -2.52
C PHE A 189 -2.50 12.03 -2.88
N ILE A 190 -2.50 12.95 -1.91
CA ILE A 190 -1.99 14.30 -2.10
C ILE A 190 -0.49 14.27 -2.47
N ALA A 191 0.31 13.46 -1.77
CA ALA A 191 1.72 13.28 -2.08
C ALA A 191 1.96 12.77 -3.51
N ALA A 192 1.15 11.79 -3.94
CA ALA A 192 1.21 11.25 -5.30
C ALA A 192 0.81 12.29 -6.35
N VAL A 193 -0.18 13.14 -6.08
CA VAL A 193 -0.61 14.21 -6.98
C VAL A 193 0.48 15.29 -7.09
N ILE A 194 1.01 15.76 -5.95
CA ILE A 194 2.08 16.78 -5.93
C ILE A 194 3.34 16.26 -6.62
N GLY A 195 3.72 15.01 -6.36
CA GLY A 195 4.91 14.40 -6.93
C GLY A 195 4.77 13.93 -8.38
N GLY A 196 3.53 13.90 -8.88
CA GLY A 196 3.17 13.33 -10.17
C GLY A 196 2.81 11.85 -10.10
N LEU A 197 1.57 11.53 -10.51
CA LEU A 197 0.98 10.17 -10.43
C LEU A 197 1.78 9.10 -11.18
N GLU A 198 2.59 9.49 -12.15
CA GLU A 198 3.42 8.60 -12.97
C GLU A 198 4.87 8.50 -12.49
N SER A 199 5.25 9.30 -11.47
CA SER A 199 6.63 9.40 -10.98
C SER A 199 6.76 8.87 -9.56
N LEU A 200 7.32 7.65 -9.42
CA LEU A 200 7.61 7.06 -8.11
C LEU A 200 8.56 7.92 -7.26
N PRO A 201 9.69 8.45 -7.81
CA PRO A 201 10.53 9.38 -7.06
C PRO A 201 9.81 10.68 -6.71
N GLY A 202 8.96 11.18 -7.62
CA GLY A 202 8.16 12.37 -7.38
C GLY A 202 7.18 12.19 -6.22
N ALA A 203 6.46 11.07 -6.16
CA ALA A 203 5.54 10.77 -5.05
C ALA A 203 6.26 10.73 -3.69
N VAL A 204 7.51 10.21 -3.65
CA VAL A 204 8.33 10.21 -2.43
C VAL A 204 8.71 11.64 -2.03
N LEU A 205 9.13 12.47 -2.99
CA LEU A 205 9.42 13.88 -2.72
C LEU A 205 8.16 14.64 -2.27
N GLY A 206 7.01 14.37 -2.90
CA GLY A 206 5.72 14.91 -2.48
C GLY A 206 5.37 14.56 -1.04
N ALA A 207 5.66 13.33 -0.60
CA ALA A 207 5.43 12.89 0.78
C ALA A 207 6.40 13.54 1.79
N VAL A 208 7.60 13.94 1.36
CA VAL A 208 8.57 14.63 2.23
C VAL A 208 8.22 16.11 2.39
N VAL A 209 7.55 16.69 1.40
CA VAL A 209 7.13 18.12 1.43
C VAL A 209 5.85 18.32 2.24
N LEU A 210 5.01 17.31 2.38
CA LEU A 210 3.78 17.30 3.19
C LEU A 210 4.06 17.13 4.68
#